data_95edc83452fa99192e9158b485b33ecb
#
_entry.id   95edc83452fa99192e9158b485b33ecb
#
_cell.length_a   1.000
_cell.length_b   1.000
_cell.length_c   1.000
_cell.angle_alpha   90.00
_cell.angle_beta   90.00
_cell.angle_gamma   90.00
#
_symmetry.space_group_name_H-M   'P 1'
#
loop_
_entity.id
_entity.type
_entity.pdbx_description
1 polymer ?
#
loop_
_entity_poly.entity_id
_entity_poly.type
_entity_poly.pdbx_seq_one_letter_code
_entity_poly.pdbx_strand_id
1 'polypeptide(L)'
;MPGIIGLITRMPREWAEPQLQRMVEAIRHESFYATGMWIDESLGVYVGWAARKSSFCDGMPLSNERGDAILAFSGEEYPEPGTARRLKERGHAAEAEGPSYLVHLYEEDPAFPASLNGRFHGLLADRTRGTAMLFNDRYGMHRIYYHQTKEAFYFAAEAKAILAVRPELRRVDPRGLGEFVSCGCVLENRTLFEGIQVLPPASAWILRAGAIERKDSYFQPREWEEQAPLEPEAYYQEIREVFSQNLPRYFTGKDRVGVSLTGGLDTRAIMAWYKPSPGSLPCYTFGGTYRECRDVLVARQVARACGQSHRVIHAGGEFLSRFPHYAERAVYLTDACVEVNRSPDLYVNEKAREVAPVRMTGNYGDQILRRLRAFKPGEPVPGLFVPEFLAHVHAARKTYNGLLQTHPLSFAAFRQGPWHYYGLLALEQTQLTLRSPYIDNDLVRTNFRAPESTCENNDLRVRLIGDGSPTLRRIRTDLGFGGRVGYLPGAAFRRFHDFTFKAEYAYDYGMPQWVARVDHLFSPFHLERLFLGRHKFYHFRVWYRDALSEYVREMLLDRRTLSRPYLDRGRVEAVVRGHLTGGQNYTSEIHKLLTLELLHRLFLDGDLPQNTQRTQVKTVQSAP
;
A
#
# COMPACT_ATOMS: atom_id res chain seq x y z
N MET A 1 -8.59 6.07 -0.54
CA MET A 1 -7.53 6.21 -1.59
C MET A 1 -8.18 6.85 -2.83
N PRO A 2 -7.52 7.79 -3.53
CA PRO A 2 -8.02 8.20 -4.85
C PRO A 2 -8.32 7.00 -5.75
N GLY A 3 -9.35 7.07 -6.58
CA GLY A 3 -9.74 5.95 -7.41
C GLY A 3 -11.02 6.18 -8.20
N ILE A 4 -11.34 5.22 -9.08
CA ILE A 4 -12.62 5.19 -9.78
C ILE A 4 -13.64 4.33 -9.03
N ILE A 5 -14.90 4.70 -9.18
CA ILE A 5 -16.04 3.94 -8.67
C ILE A 5 -17.16 3.99 -9.71
N GLY A 6 -18.08 3.05 -9.67
CA GLY A 6 -19.21 3.12 -10.57
C GLY A 6 -20.09 1.89 -10.57
N LEU A 7 -21.03 1.94 -11.50
CA LEU A 7 -21.89 0.81 -11.80
C LEU A 7 -22.15 0.71 -13.31
N ILE A 8 -22.29 -0.51 -13.77
CA ILE A 8 -22.66 -0.86 -15.14
C ILE A 8 -24.05 -1.50 -15.05
N THR A 9 -25.04 -0.93 -15.74
CA THR A 9 -26.42 -1.35 -15.57
C THR A 9 -27.31 -0.97 -16.78
N ARG A 10 -28.39 -1.70 -16.94
CA ARG A 10 -29.51 -1.34 -17.86
C ARG A 10 -30.67 -0.61 -17.15
N MET A 11 -30.51 -0.42 -15.84
CA MET A 11 -31.51 0.32 -15.08
C MET A 11 -31.52 1.80 -15.50
N PRO A 12 -32.67 2.48 -15.37
CA PRO A 12 -32.77 3.87 -15.79
C PRO A 12 -31.89 4.80 -14.93
N ARG A 13 -31.57 5.95 -15.48
CA ARG A 13 -30.69 6.94 -14.88
C ARG A 13 -31.14 7.37 -13.48
N GLU A 14 -32.42 7.53 -13.27
CA GLU A 14 -33.04 7.93 -11.98
C GLU A 14 -32.76 6.90 -10.87
N TRP A 15 -32.51 5.65 -11.22
CA TRP A 15 -32.11 4.59 -10.29
C TRP A 15 -30.59 4.57 -10.08
N ALA A 16 -29.81 4.76 -11.14
CA ALA A 16 -28.38 4.56 -11.14
C ALA A 16 -27.59 5.79 -10.62
N GLU A 17 -27.92 6.99 -11.08
CA GLU A 17 -27.18 8.22 -10.76
C GLU A 17 -27.16 8.54 -9.26
N PRO A 18 -28.25 8.41 -8.47
CA PRO A 18 -28.19 8.63 -7.03
C PRO A 18 -27.29 7.63 -6.29
N GLN A 19 -27.13 6.41 -6.82
CA GLN A 19 -26.19 5.45 -6.25
C GLN A 19 -24.75 5.86 -6.55
N LEU A 20 -24.44 6.26 -7.79
CA LEU A 20 -23.13 6.78 -8.15
C LEU A 20 -22.75 7.97 -7.26
N GLN A 21 -23.64 8.92 -7.03
CA GLN A 21 -23.39 10.08 -6.17
C GLN A 21 -23.01 9.66 -4.75
N ARG A 22 -23.75 8.71 -4.14
CA ARG A 22 -23.43 8.18 -2.81
C ARG A 22 -22.08 7.44 -2.79
N MET A 23 -21.74 6.71 -3.85
CA MET A 23 -20.46 6.04 -3.98
C MET A 23 -19.30 7.05 -4.07
N VAL A 24 -19.45 8.13 -4.84
CA VAL A 24 -18.44 9.20 -4.94
C VAL A 24 -18.22 9.88 -3.59
N GLU A 25 -19.30 10.21 -2.87
CA GLU A 25 -19.18 10.83 -1.55
C GLU A 25 -18.47 9.91 -0.53
N ALA A 26 -18.68 8.61 -0.61
CA ALA A 26 -18.05 7.63 0.29
C ALA A 26 -16.52 7.55 0.18
N ILE A 27 -15.92 7.95 -0.96
CA ILE A 27 -14.47 7.94 -1.17
C ILE A 27 -13.84 9.34 -1.11
N ARG A 28 -14.62 10.37 -0.84
CA ARG A 28 -14.14 11.74 -0.71
C ARG A 28 -13.65 12.02 0.70
N HIS A 29 -12.42 11.59 1.00
CA HIS A 29 -11.88 11.64 2.36
C HIS A 29 -11.27 12.99 2.75
N GLU A 30 -10.80 13.78 1.77
CA GLU A 30 -9.99 14.95 2.02
C GLU A 30 -10.49 16.16 1.22
N SER A 31 -10.35 17.37 1.79
CA SER A 31 -10.77 18.60 1.14
C SER A 31 -9.96 18.95 -0.12
N PHE A 32 -8.77 18.39 -0.25
CA PHE A 32 -7.92 18.56 -1.42
C PHE A 32 -8.18 17.50 -2.51
N TYR A 33 -9.22 16.67 -2.38
CA TYR A 33 -9.67 15.80 -3.46
C TYR A 33 -10.56 16.57 -4.45
N ALA A 34 -10.31 16.35 -5.75
CA ALA A 34 -11.23 16.63 -6.82
C ALA A 34 -12.07 15.39 -7.08
N THR A 35 -13.38 15.58 -7.26
CA THR A 35 -14.30 14.49 -7.59
C THR A 35 -15.13 14.86 -8.81
N GLY A 36 -15.55 13.88 -9.59
CA GLY A 36 -16.42 14.08 -10.73
C GLY A 36 -17.16 12.79 -11.09
N MET A 37 -18.06 12.91 -12.05
CA MET A 37 -18.87 11.81 -12.59
C MET A 37 -19.02 11.97 -14.09
N TRP A 38 -19.08 10.84 -14.79
CA TRP A 38 -19.42 10.76 -16.19
C TRP A 38 -20.41 9.61 -16.41
N ILE A 39 -21.43 9.85 -17.25
CA ILE A 39 -22.53 8.93 -17.48
C ILE A 39 -22.73 8.77 -18.99
N ASP A 40 -22.84 7.52 -19.43
CA ASP A 40 -23.27 7.15 -20.76
C ASP A 40 -24.39 6.10 -20.69
N GLU A 41 -25.62 6.55 -20.86
CA GLU A 41 -26.80 5.70 -20.76
C GLU A 41 -26.87 4.67 -21.88
N SER A 42 -26.34 5.00 -23.07
CA SER A 42 -26.34 4.09 -24.22
C SER A 42 -25.44 2.86 -23.99
N LEU A 43 -24.34 3.04 -23.26
CA LEU A 43 -23.44 1.97 -22.84
C LEU A 43 -23.86 1.35 -21.49
N GLY A 44 -24.78 1.98 -20.76
CA GLY A 44 -25.13 1.63 -19.38
C GLY A 44 -23.98 1.87 -18.40
N VAL A 45 -23.14 2.87 -18.64
CA VAL A 45 -21.94 3.19 -17.86
C VAL A 45 -22.18 4.40 -16.98
N TYR A 46 -21.97 4.21 -15.68
CA TYR A 46 -22.03 5.26 -14.66
C TYR A 46 -20.71 5.22 -13.88
N VAL A 47 -19.79 6.15 -14.11
CA VAL A 47 -18.47 6.20 -13.48
C VAL A 47 -18.24 7.52 -12.79
N GLY A 48 -17.68 7.44 -11.58
CA GLY A 48 -17.19 8.57 -10.83
C GLY A 48 -15.73 8.34 -10.41
N TRP A 49 -15.11 9.38 -9.92
CA TRP A 49 -13.73 9.33 -9.45
C TRP A 49 -13.47 10.30 -8.31
N ALA A 50 -12.42 9.99 -7.55
CA ALA A 50 -11.75 10.92 -6.66
C ALA A 50 -10.26 10.94 -7.00
N ALA A 51 -9.67 12.12 -7.11
CA ALA A 51 -8.26 12.33 -7.37
C ALA A 51 -7.70 13.43 -6.47
N ARG A 52 -6.43 13.42 -6.14
CA ARG A 52 -5.81 14.59 -5.51
C ARG A 52 -5.67 15.70 -6.55
N LYS A 53 -6.00 16.93 -6.17
CA LYS A 53 -5.77 18.12 -7.01
C LYS A 53 -4.31 18.19 -7.41
N SER A 54 -4.05 18.55 -8.66
CA SER A 54 -2.73 18.60 -9.32
C SER A 54 -2.06 17.25 -9.55
N SER A 55 -2.64 16.11 -9.13
CA SER A 55 -2.08 14.79 -9.41
C SER A 55 -2.25 14.41 -10.90
N PHE A 56 -1.56 13.34 -11.31
CA PHE A 56 -1.64 12.79 -12.66
C PHE A 56 -3.08 12.60 -13.18
N CYS A 57 -4.03 12.32 -12.30
CA CYS A 57 -5.42 11.98 -12.63
C CYS A 57 -6.45 13.04 -12.23
N ASP A 58 -6.11 14.30 -11.99
CA ASP A 58 -7.10 15.29 -11.54
C ASP A 58 -8.01 15.83 -12.65
N GLY A 59 -7.64 15.66 -13.92
CA GLY A 59 -8.36 16.10 -15.11
C GLY A 59 -9.24 15.04 -15.79
N MET A 60 -9.83 14.11 -15.04
CA MET A 60 -10.73 13.08 -15.59
C MET A 60 -12.12 13.63 -15.95
N PRO A 61 -12.81 13.01 -16.93
CA PRO A 61 -12.36 11.94 -17.79
C PRO A 61 -11.50 12.46 -18.95
N LEU A 62 -10.68 11.58 -19.53
CA LEU A 62 -9.94 11.85 -20.77
C LEU A 62 -10.79 11.44 -21.98
N SER A 63 -10.69 12.18 -23.06
CA SER A 63 -11.38 11.88 -24.32
C SER A 63 -10.42 12.01 -25.49
N ASN A 64 -10.58 11.16 -26.50
CA ASN A 64 -9.94 11.38 -27.79
C ASN A 64 -10.62 12.53 -28.54
N GLU A 65 -10.05 12.95 -29.70
CA GLU A 65 -10.52 14.09 -30.49
C GLU A 65 -11.96 13.91 -31.00
N ARG A 66 -12.36 12.66 -31.28
CA ARG A 66 -13.70 12.33 -31.80
C ARG A 66 -14.76 12.23 -30.70
N GLY A 67 -14.35 12.15 -29.43
CA GLY A 67 -15.26 11.94 -28.30
C GLY A 67 -15.92 10.56 -28.25
N ASP A 68 -15.37 9.58 -28.98
CA ASP A 68 -15.89 8.22 -29.03
C ASP A 68 -15.15 7.24 -28.09
N ALA A 69 -13.92 7.58 -27.67
CA ALA A 69 -13.17 6.88 -26.61
C ALA A 69 -13.02 7.77 -25.38
N ILE A 70 -13.55 7.33 -24.24
CA ILE A 70 -13.55 8.07 -22.97
C ILE A 70 -12.91 7.20 -21.89
N LEU A 71 -11.92 7.75 -21.17
CA LEU A 71 -11.17 7.05 -20.14
C LEU A 71 -11.28 7.75 -18.80
N ALA A 72 -11.82 7.06 -17.79
CA ALA A 72 -11.65 7.38 -16.39
C ALA A 72 -10.49 6.54 -15.82
N PHE A 73 -9.44 7.21 -15.33
CA PHE A 73 -8.19 6.55 -14.91
C PHE A 73 -7.79 7.02 -13.51
N SER A 74 -7.19 6.14 -12.73
CA SER A 74 -6.62 6.47 -11.43
C SER A 74 -5.32 5.73 -11.21
N GLY A 75 -4.38 6.42 -10.55
CA GLY A 75 -3.03 5.93 -10.33
C GLY A 75 -1.99 6.70 -11.14
N GLU A 76 -0.88 6.07 -11.45
CA GLU A 76 0.18 6.62 -12.30
C GLU A 76 0.67 5.57 -13.30
N GLU A 77 0.98 6.05 -14.48
CA GLU A 77 1.66 5.32 -15.55
C GLU A 77 2.97 6.04 -15.87
N TYR A 78 4.01 5.28 -16.21
CA TYR A 78 5.35 5.78 -16.48
C TYR A 78 5.74 5.38 -17.92
N PRO A 79 5.40 6.21 -18.92
CA PRO A 79 5.57 5.86 -20.32
C PRO A 79 7.05 5.78 -20.72
N GLU A 80 7.29 5.09 -21.79
CA GLU A 80 8.58 5.18 -22.47
C GLU A 80 8.87 6.61 -22.94
N PRO A 81 10.15 7.04 -22.87
CA PRO A 81 10.53 8.35 -23.37
C PRO A 81 10.06 8.60 -24.81
N GLY A 82 9.42 9.76 -25.04
CA GLY A 82 8.94 10.16 -26.35
C GLY A 82 7.58 9.61 -26.78
N THR A 83 6.85 8.88 -25.92
CA THR A 83 5.52 8.35 -26.25
C THR A 83 4.55 9.44 -26.72
N ALA A 84 4.40 10.53 -25.97
CA ALA A 84 3.52 11.65 -26.37
C ALA A 84 3.95 12.29 -27.69
N ARG A 85 5.26 12.37 -27.95
CA ARG A 85 5.79 12.89 -29.23
C ARG A 85 5.42 11.96 -30.39
N ARG A 86 5.61 10.64 -30.24
CA ARG A 86 5.23 9.66 -31.28
C ARG A 86 3.74 9.74 -31.63
N LEU A 87 2.88 9.90 -30.60
CA LEU A 87 1.44 10.06 -30.81
C LEU A 87 1.12 11.36 -31.55
N LYS A 88 1.77 12.49 -31.21
CA LYS A 88 1.62 13.75 -31.95
C LYS A 88 2.04 13.64 -33.43
N GLU A 89 3.14 12.96 -33.69
CA GLU A 89 3.62 12.71 -35.05
C GLU A 89 2.62 11.88 -35.88
N ARG A 90 1.74 11.11 -35.23
CA ARG A 90 0.62 10.37 -35.82
C ARG A 90 -0.70 11.15 -35.86
N GLY A 91 -0.72 12.39 -35.40
CA GLY A 91 -1.88 13.28 -35.49
C GLY A 91 -2.75 13.37 -34.25
N HIS A 92 -2.35 12.74 -33.12
CA HIS A 92 -3.10 12.79 -31.87
C HIS A 92 -2.78 14.04 -31.04
N ALA A 93 -3.76 14.55 -30.29
CA ALA A 93 -3.63 15.70 -29.39
C ALA A 93 -2.98 15.35 -28.04
N ALA A 94 -2.01 14.43 -28.02
CA ALA A 94 -1.34 13.99 -26.80
C ALA A 94 -0.47 15.11 -26.19
N GLU A 95 -0.68 15.45 -24.92
CA GLU A 95 0.18 16.40 -24.21
C GLU A 95 1.49 15.73 -23.76
N ALA A 96 2.57 16.53 -23.68
CA ALA A 96 3.87 16.03 -23.23
C ALA A 96 3.87 15.66 -21.72
N GLU A 97 3.04 16.36 -20.95
CA GLU A 97 2.88 16.13 -19.51
C GLU A 97 1.42 15.82 -19.18
N GLY A 98 1.19 14.88 -18.26
CA GLY A 98 -0.14 14.45 -17.86
C GLY A 98 -0.63 13.19 -18.58
N PRO A 99 -1.85 12.75 -18.33
CA PRO A 99 -2.38 11.45 -18.75
C PRO A 99 -3.04 11.43 -20.14
N SER A 100 -3.13 12.55 -20.87
CA SER A 100 -3.90 12.64 -22.12
C SER A 100 -3.51 11.61 -23.18
N TYR A 101 -2.22 11.21 -23.21
CA TYR A 101 -1.72 10.21 -24.13
C TYR A 101 -2.34 8.80 -23.92
N LEU A 102 -2.91 8.51 -22.75
CA LEU A 102 -3.43 7.16 -22.43
C LEU A 102 -4.61 6.76 -23.33
N VAL A 103 -5.52 7.70 -23.63
CA VAL A 103 -6.65 7.42 -24.51
C VAL A 103 -6.19 7.19 -25.96
N HIS A 104 -5.14 7.87 -26.38
CA HIS A 104 -4.55 7.68 -27.71
C HIS A 104 -3.68 6.42 -27.82
N LEU A 105 -3.05 5.98 -26.70
CA LEU A 105 -2.44 4.65 -26.65
C LEU A 105 -3.44 3.54 -26.89
N TYR A 106 -4.67 3.65 -26.34
CA TYR A 106 -5.71 2.68 -26.63
C TYR A 106 -6.06 2.62 -28.12
N GLU A 107 -6.05 3.75 -28.84
CA GLU A 107 -6.35 3.79 -30.27
C GLU A 107 -5.24 3.15 -31.13
N GLU A 108 -3.97 3.34 -30.73
CA GLU A 108 -2.79 2.97 -31.52
C GLU A 108 -2.15 1.63 -31.13
N ASP A 109 -2.32 1.20 -29.89
CA ASP A 109 -1.66 0.02 -29.34
C ASP A 109 -2.66 -1.11 -29.08
N PRO A 110 -2.66 -2.15 -29.92
CA PRO A 110 -3.54 -3.31 -29.72
C PRO A 110 -3.24 -4.09 -28.44
N ALA A 111 -2.07 -3.88 -27.82
CA ALA A 111 -1.69 -4.52 -26.55
C ALA A 111 -2.21 -3.76 -25.33
N PHE A 112 -2.87 -2.60 -25.48
CA PHE A 112 -3.45 -1.87 -24.35
C PHE A 112 -4.44 -2.75 -23.56
N PRO A 113 -4.38 -2.81 -22.21
CA PRO A 113 -3.51 -2.08 -21.27
C PRO A 113 -2.20 -2.83 -20.92
N ALA A 114 -1.83 -3.91 -21.59
CA ALA A 114 -0.65 -4.73 -21.29
C ALA A 114 0.68 -3.98 -21.46
N SER A 115 0.71 -2.96 -22.33
CA SER A 115 1.89 -2.11 -22.56
C SER A 115 2.12 -1.07 -21.46
N LEU A 116 1.12 -0.80 -20.62
CA LEU A 116 1.24 0.21 -19.55
C LEU A 116 2.18 -0.27 -18.44
N ASN A 117 2.96 0.68 -17.92
CA ASN A 117 3.88 0.46 -16.82
C ASN A 117 3.56 1.38 -15.64
N GLY A 118 3.10 0.82 -14.53
CA GLY A 118 2.74 1.62 -13.37
C GLY A 118 1.79 0.91 -12.42
N ARG A 119 1.14 1.69 -11.57
CA ARG A 119 0.10 1.23 -10.65
C ARG A 119 -1.15 2.03 -10.89
N PHE A 120 -2.14 1.38 -11.45
CA PHE A 120 -3.35 2.04 -11.94
C PHE A 120 -4.55 1.12 -12.00
N HIS A 121 -5.71 1.73 -12.15
CA HIS A 121 -6.91 1.11 -12.67
C HIS A 121 -7.68 2.12 -13.52
N GLY A 122 -8.52 1.63 -14.41
CA GLY A 122 -9.30 2.48 -15.29
C GLY A 122 -10.56 1.81 -15.82
N LEU A 123 -11.48 2.66 -16.27
CA LEU A 123 -12.61 2.30 -17.11
C LEU A 123 -12.51 3.08 -18.41
N LEU A 124 -12.41 2.37 -19.52
CA LEU A 124 -12.43 2.93 -20.86
C LEU A 124 -13.77 2.59 -21.52
N ALA A 125 -14.48 3.60 -21.98
CA ALA A 125 -15.71 3.46 -22.75
C ALA A 125 -15.41 3.72 -24.23
N ASP A 126 -15.79 2.79 -25.10
CA ASP A 126 -15.65 2.88 -26.57
C ASP A 126 -17.07 2.88 -27.17
N ARG A 127 -17.52 4.05 -27.58
CA ARG A 127 -18.83 4.25 -28.19
C ARG A 127 -18.94 3.59 -29.56
N THR A 128 -17.84 3.55 -30.33
CA THR A 128 -17.81 2.94 -31.65
C THR A 128 -18.02 1.42 -31.56
N ARG A 129 -17.40 0.77 -30.58
CA ARG A 129 -17.57 -0.66 -30.32
C ARG A 129 -18.80 -1.00 -29.48
N GLY A 130 -19.42 0.00 -28.86
CA GLY A 130 -20.53 -0.19 -27.91
C GLY A 130 -20.13 -0.96 -26.66
N THR A 131 -18.89 -0.79 -26.17
CA THR A 131 -18.32 -1.53 -25.04
C THR A 131 -17.64 -0.61 -24.03
N ALA A 132 -17.48 -1.11 -22.80
CA ALA A 132 -16.56 -0.54 -21.86
C ALA A 132 -15.55 -1.61 -21.38
N MET A 133 -14.34 -1.20 -21.02
CA MET A 133 -13.29 -2.07 -20.49
C MET A 133 -12.91 -1.60 -19.10
N LEU A 134 -13.11 -2.46 -18.09
CA LEU A 134 -12.59 -2.24 -16.74
C LEU A 134 -11.26 -2.98 -16.60
N PHE A 135 -10.19 -2.26 -16.21
CA PHE A 135 -8.85 -2.83 -16.14
C PHE A 135 -8.07 -2.33 -14.93
N ASN A 136 -7.05 -3.07 -14.52
CA ASN A 136 -6.12 -2.70 -13.47
C ASN A 136 -4.67 -3.04 -13.85
N ASP A 137 -3.71 -2.56 -13.03
CA ASP A 137 -2.30 -2.81 -13.24
C ASP A 137 -1.93 -4.29 -13.15
N ARG A 138 -0.79 -4.62 -13.74
CA ARG A 138 -0.22 -5.98 -13.86
C ARG A 138 -0.10 -6.70 -12.52
N TYR A 139 0.15 -5.95 -11.44
CA TYR A 139 0.34 -6.48 -10.10
C TYR A 139 -0.95 -6.48 -9.26
N GLY A 140 -1.99 -5.78 -9.69
CA GLY A 140 -3.23 -5.56 -8.92
C GLY A 140 -3.03 -4.71 -7.67
N MET A 141 -2.02 -3.84 -7.68
CA MET A 141 -1.67 -3.02 -6.50
C MET A 141 -2.54 -1.78 -6.36
N HIS A 142 -3.08 -1.27 -7.45
CA HIS A 142 -4.13 -0.24 -7.41
C HIS A 142 -5.48 -0.95 -7.50
N ARG A 143 -6.00 -1.37 -6.34
CA ARG A 143 -7.10 -2.34 -6.22
C ARG A 143 -8.43 -1.77 -6.72
N ILE A 144 -9.26 -2.66 -7.30
CA ILE A 144 -10.70 -2.46 -7.50
C ILE A 144 -11.46 -3.56 -6.78
N TYR A 145 -12.46 -3.17 -6.01
CA TYR A 145 -13.48 -4.06 -5.45
C TYR A 145 -14.65 -4.13 -6.38
N TYR A 146 -15.35 -5.26 -6.41
CA TYR A 146 -16.58 -5.39 -7.19
C TYR A 146 -17.62 -6.25 -6.50
N HIS A 147 -18.87 -6.01 -6.88
CA HIS A 147 -20.05 -6.80 -6.52
C HIS A 147 -20.97 -6.88 -7.71
N GLN A 148 -21.56 -8.04 -7.97
CA GLN A 148 -22.46 -8.26 -9.11
C GLN A 148 -23.84 -8.72 -8.62
N THR A 149 -24.88 -8.05 -9.12
CA THR A 149 -26.28 -8.45 -8.96
C THR A 149 -26.90 -8.76 -10.32
N LYS A 150 -28.22 -9.02 -10.33
CA LYS A 150 -28.96 -9.16 -11.58
C LYS A 150 -29.16 -7.81 -12.29
N GLU A 151 -29.24 -6.73 -11.52
CA GLU A 151 -29.55 -5.37 -11.99
C GLU A 151 -28.30 -4.59 -12.41
N ALA A 152 -27.17 -4.82 -11.71
CA ALA A 152 -25.96 -4.03 -11.92
C ALA A 152 -24.68 -4.77 -11.53
N PHE A 153 -23.59 -4.37 -12.16
CA PHE A 153 -22.21 -4.66 -11.75
C PHE A 153 -21.64 -3.41 -11.11
N TYR A 154 -21.31 -3.47 -9.80
CA TYR A 154 -20.70 -2.39 -9.03
C TYR A 154 -19.20 -2.57 -8.98
N PHE A 155 -18.45 -1.48 -9.10
CA PHE A 155 -16.99 -1.48 -8.92
C PHE A 155 -16.53 -0.25 -8.16
N ALA A 156 -15.47 -0.37 -7.37
CA ALA A 156 -14.96 0.74 -6.57
C ALA A 156 -13.51 0.54 -6.14
N ALA A 157 -12.75 1.63 -6.04
CA ALA A 157 -11.41 1.65 -5.43
C ALA A 157 -11.43 1.29 -3.93
N GLU A 158 -12.56 1.45 -3.26
CA GLU A 158 -12.75 1.16 -1.84
C GLU A 158 -14.08 0.42 -1.62
N ALA A 159 -14.06 -0.65 -0.82
CA ALA A 159 -15.24 -1.48 -0.58
C ALA A 159 -16.40 -0.69 0.06
N LYS A 160 -16.08 0.30 0.91
CA LYS A 160 -17.09 1.15 1.56
C LYS A 160 -18.01 1.89 0.59
N ALA A 161 -17.54 2.20 -0.63
CA ALA A 161 -18.38 2.82 -1.65
C ALA A 161 -19.49 1.88 -2.12
N ILE A 162 -19.21 0.57 -2.23
CA ILE A 162 -20.23 -0.44 -2.51
C ILE A 162 -21.17 -0.60 -1.31
N LEU A 163 -20.61 -0.67 -0.08
CA LEU A 163 -21.41 -0.77 1.15
C LEU A 163 -22.34 0.45 1.38
N ALA A 164 -22.00 1.61 0.83
CA ALA A 164 -22.84 2.81 0.92
C ALA A 164 -24.15 2.69 0.13
N VAL A 165 -24.17 1.86 -0.92
CA VAL A 165 -25.34 1.65 -1.79
C VAL A 165 -25.93 0.25 -1.67
N ARG A 166 -25.17 -0.69 -1.07
CA ARG A 166 -25.57 -2.08 -0.84
C ARG A 166 -25.40 -2.44 0.64
N PRO A 167 -26.21 -1.86 1.54
CA PRO A 167 -26.06 -2.05 2.99
C PRO A 167 -26.25 -3.50 3.45
N GLU A 168 -26.95 -4.34 2.69
CA GLU A 168 -27.10 -5.78 2.97
C GLU A 168 -25.78 -6.55 2.91
N LEU A 169 -24.74 -5.99 2.28
CA LEU A 169 -23.39 -6.56 2.25
C LEU A 169 -22.53 -6.21 3.49
N ARG A 170 -23.09 -5.49 4.46
CA ARG A 170 -22.42 -5.18 5.73
C ARG A 170 -22.38 -6.40 6.64
N ARG A 171 -21.75 -7.44 6.14
CA ARG A 171 -21.53 -8.71 6.85
C ARG A 171 -20.09 -9.15 6.67
N VAL A 172 -19.50 -9.67 7.75
CA VAL A 172 -18.13 -10.17 7.72
C VAL A 172 -18.08 -11.50 6.95
N ASP A 173 -17.09 -11.63 6.06
CA ASP A 173 -16.68 -12.92 5.52
C ASP A 173 -15.81 -13.65 6.56
N PRO A 174 -16.26 -14.76 7.19
CA PRO A 174 -15.50 -15.43 8.23
C PRO A 174 -14.15 -15.98 7.75
N ARG A 175 -14.06 -16.36 6.47
CA ARG A 175 -12.81 -16.84 5.87
C ARG A 175 -11.84 -15.69 5.64
N GLY A 176 -12.29 -14.57 5.08
CA GLY A 176 -11.50 -13.34 4.93
C GLY A 176 -11.00 -12.83 6.28
N LEU A 177 -11.85 -12.86 7.30
CA LEU A 177 -11.48 -12.49 8.68
C LEU A 177 -10.42 -13.46 9.27
N GLY A 178 -10.56 -14.75 9.06
CA GLY A 178 -9.58 -15.76 9.48
C GLY A 178 -8.22 -15.58 8.81
N GLU A 179 -8.22 -15.22 7.52
CA GLU A 179 -7.01 -14.88 6.77
C GLU A 179 -6.35 -13.60 7.32
N PHE A 180 -7.14 -12.56 7.59
CA PHE A 180 -6.63 -11.32 8.19
C PHE A 180 -6.03 -11.57 9.59
N VAL A 181 -6.70 -12.34 10.44
CA VAL A 181 -6.18 -12.69 11.77
C VAL A 181 -4.89 -13.50 11.69
N SER A 182 -4.77 -14.44 10.74
CA SER A 182 -3.61 -15.31 10.56
C SER A 182 -2.45 -14.60 9.85
N CYS A 183 -2.72 -13.92 8.73
CA CYS A 183 -1.72 -13.42 7.80
C CYS A 183 -1.50 -11.89 7.87
N GLY A 184 -2.35 -11.16 8.59
CA GLY A 184 -2.37 -9.68 8.58
C GLY A 184 -2.90 -9.09 7.26
N CYS A 185 -3.45 -9.92 6.37
CA CYS A 185 -4.10 -9.53 5.12
C CYS A 185 -5.06 -10.62 4.66
N VAL A 186 -6.02 -10.25 3.81
CA VAL A 186 -6.91 -11.20 3.13
C VAL A 186 -6.22 -11.73 1.88
N LEU A 187 -6.38 -13.03 1.61
CA LEU A 187 -5.70 -13.72 0.53
C LEU A 187 -6.58 -13.83 -0.72
N GLU A 188 -5.92 -14.01 -1.87
CA GLU A 188 -6.57 -14.16 -3.17
C GLU A 188 -7.48 -12.97 -3.51
N ASN A 189 -8.68 -13.22 -4.02
CA ASN A 189 -9.63 -12.17 -4.44
C ASN A 189 -10.73 -11.93 -3.39
N ARG A 190 -10.58 -12.44 -2.18
CA ARG A 190 -11.53 -12.21 -1.09
C ARG A 190 -11.35 -10.84 -0.45
N THR A 191 -12.37 -10.45 0.33
CA THR A 191 -12.35 -9.27 1.18
C THR A 191 -12.80 -9.62 2.59
N LEU A 192 -12.84 -8.63 3.48
CA LEU A 192 -13.45 -8.78 4.80
C LEU A 192 -14.99 -8.77 4.76
N PHE A 193 -15.58 -8.45 3.59
CA PHE A 193 -17.03 -8.29 3.42
C PHE A 193 -17.59 -9.40 2.53
N GLU A 194 -18.62 -10.10 3.02
CA GLU A 194 -19.29 -11.14 2.26
C GLU A 194 -19.92 -10.58 0.97
N GLY A 195 -19.66 -11.26 -0.15
CA GLY A 195 -20.20 -10.86 -1.46
C GLY A 195 -19.44 -9.74 -2.17
N ILE A 196 -18.42 -9.14 -1.56
CA ILE A 196 -17.52 -8.20 -2.23
C ILE A 196 -16.20 -8.92 -2.56
N GLN A 197 -15.75 -8.79 -3.79
CA GLN A 197 -14.51 -9.40 -4.28
C GLN A 197 -13.54 -8.35 -4.81
N VAL A 198 -12.26 -8.72 -4.95
CA VAL A 198 -11.21 -7.91 -5.57
C VAL A 198 -11.03 -8.33 -7.01
N LEU A 199 -10.92 -7.36 -7.92
CA LEU A 199 -10.58 -7.60 -9.32
C LEU A 199 -9.18 -8.22 -9.40
N PRO A 200 -9.00 -9.38 -10.07
CA PRO A 200 -7.69 -10.02 -10.17
C PRO A 200 -6.62 -9.11 -10.79
N PRO A 201 -5.33 -9.30 -10.47
CA PRO A 201 -4.23 -8.62 -11.16
C PRO A 201 -4.30 -8.78 -12.68
N ALA A 202 -3.83 -7.78 -13.42
CA ALA A 202 -3.80 -7.79 -14.89
C ALA A 202 -5.16 -8.06 -15.56
N SER A 203 -6.26 -7.65 -14.94
CA SER A 203 -7.60 -7.79 -15.52
C SER A 203 -7.86 -6.76 -16.61
N ALA A 204 -8.57 -7.20 -17.67
CA ALA A 204 -9.18 -6.36 -18.71
C ALA A 204 -10.57 -6.93 -19.02
N TRP A 205 -11.58 -6.55 -18.23
CA TRP A 205 -12.93 -7.09 -18.36
C TRP A 205 -13.77 -6.24 -19.31
N ILE A 206 -14.33 -6.88 -20.31
CA ILE A 206 -15.18 -6.22 -21.30
C ILE A 206 -16.63 -6.27 -20.83
N LEU A 207 -17.25 -5.09 -20.87
CA LEU A 207 -18.64 -4.87 -20.48
C LEU A 207 -19.40 -4.37 -21.71
N ARG A 208 -20.61 -4.91 -21.92
CA ARG A 208 -21.48 -4.52 -23.02
C ARG A 208 -22.93 -4.46 -22.53
N ALA A 209 -23.63 -3.41 -22.93
CA ALA A 209 -25.05 -3.26 -22.66
C ALA A 209 -25.42 -3.54 -21.19
N GLY A 210 -24.69 -2.95 -20.26
CA GLY A 210 -24.93 -3.05 -18.82
C GLY A 210 -24.58 -4.38 -18.16
N ALA A 211 -23.80 -5.25 -18.81
CA ALA A 211 -23.38 -6.54 -18.27
C ALA A 211 -21.92 -6.88 -18.60
N ILE A 212 -21.33 -7.81 -17.85
CA ILE A 212 -20.00 -8.36 -18.18
C ILE A 212 -20.18 -9.31 -19.36
N GLU A 213 -19.47 -9.01 -20.45
CA GLU A 213 -19.40 -9.87 -21.63
C GLU A 213 -18.24 -10.87 -21.52
N ARG A 214 -17.05 -10.40 -21.08
CA ARG A 214 -15.83 -11.22 -21.01
C ARG A 214 -14.94 -10.79 -19.85
N LYS A 215 -14.34 -11.78 -19.16
CA LYS A 215 -13.38 -11.58 -18.06
C LYS A 215 -12.00 -12.03 -18.53
N ASP A 216 -11.21 -11.11 -19.03
CA ASP A 216 -9.87 -11.41 -19.56
C ASP A 216 -8.79 -11.05 -18.54
N SER A 217 -7.66 -11.74 -18.63
CA SER A 217 -6.39 -11.33 -18.06
C SER A 217 -5.40 -11.08 -19.20
N TYR A 218 -4.77 -9.91 -19.19
CA TYR A 218 -3.82 -9.53 -20.25
C TYR A 218 -2.38 -9.96 -19.97
N PHE A 219 -2.12 -10.57 -18.79
CA PHE A 219 -0.79 -11.05 -18.41
C PHE A 219 -0.88 -12.20 -17.41
N GLN A 220 0.02 -13.17 -17.54
CA GLN A 220 0.21 -14.27 -16.59
C GLN A 220 1.66 -14.29 -16.10
N PRO A 221 1.93 -14.40 -14.78
CA PRO A 221 3.30 -14.44 -14.23
C PRO A 221 4.20 -15.49 -14.88
N ARG A 222 3.61 -16.60 -15.35
CA ARG A 222 4.31 -17.67 -16.06
C ARG A 222 5.09 -17.19 -17.29
N GLU A 223 4.61 -16.16 -17.98
CA GLU A 223 5.30 -15.54 -19.13
C GLU A 223 6.70 -15.05 -18.76
N TRP A 224 6.89 -14.59 -17.53
CA TRP A 224 8.19 -14.15 -17.03
C TRP A 224 8.96 -15.26 -16.30
N GLU A 225 8.28 -16.23 -15.70
CA GLU A 225 8.89 -17.38 -15.02
C GLU A 225 9.64 -18.31 -15.98
N GLU A 226 9.19 -18.42 -17.23
CA GLU A 226 9.77 -19.28 -18.26
C GLU A 226 11.06 -18.72 -18.88
N GLN A 227 11.51 -17.52 -18.50
CA GLN A 227 12.76 -16.95 -18.96
C GLN A 227 13.98 -17.70 -18.42
N ALA A 228 14.97 -17.93 -19.28
CA ALA A 228 16.22 -18.54 -18.85
C ALA A 228 17.01 -17.62 -17.90
N PRO A 229 17.58 -18.15 -16.81
CA PRO A 229 18.44 -17.37 -15.92
C PRO A 229 19.69 -16.89 -16.67
N LEU A 230 20.20 -15.73 -16.26
CA LEU A 230 21.46 -15.18 -16.75
C LEU A 230 22.64 -15.62 -15.89
N GLU A 231 23.83 -15.56 -16.47
CA GLU A 231 25.06 -15.60 -15.67
C GLU A 231 25.15 -14.36 -14.75
N PRO A 232 25.74 -14.46 -13.54
CA PRO A 232 25.71 -13.40 -12.54
C PRO A 232 26.20 -12.03 -13.04
N GLU A 233 27.24 -11.98 -13.85
CA GLU A 233 27.75 -10.71 -14.38
C GLU A 233 26.83 -10.14 -15.48
N ALA A 234 26.31 -10.97 -16.36
CA ALA A 234 25.35 -10.55 -17.37
C ALA A 234 24.06 -10.03 -16.74
N TYR A 235 23.56 -10.71 -15.69
CA TYR A 235 22.43 -10.24 -14.92
C TYR A 235 22.70 -8.89 -14.28
N TYR A 236 23.89 -8.72 -13.66
CA TYR A 236 24.23 -7.44 -13.03
C TYR A 236 24.26 -6.29 -14.05
N GLN A 237 24.83 -6.51 -15.23
CA GLN A 237 24.89 -5.48 -16.26
C GLN A 237 23.47 -5.11 -16.74
N GLU A 238 22.60 -6.11 -16.99
CA GLU A 238 21.22 -5.87 -17.43
C GLU A 238 20.41 -5.12 -16.36
N ILE A 239 20.45 -5.56 -15.09
CA ILE A 239 19.69 -4.89 -14.02
C ILE A 239 20.19 -3.46 -13.77
N ARG A 240 21.49 -3.21 -13.85
CA ARG A 240 22.09 -1.88 -13.75
C ARG A 240 21.61 -0.96 -14.87
N GLU A 241 21.60 -1.46 -16.09
CA GLU A 241 21.16 -0.72 -17.27
C GLU A 241 19.68 -0.38 -17.17
N VAL A 242 18.80 -1.35 -16.93
CA VAL A 242 17.36 -1.17 -16.75
C VAL A 242 17.08 -0.17 -15.61
N PHE A 243 17.73 -0.33 -14.44
CA PHE A 243 17.53 0.56 -13.32
C PHE A 243 17.94 2.00 -13.65
N SER A 244 19.09 2.20 -14.29
CA SER A 244 19.59 3.54 -14.64
C SER A 244 18.78 4.24 -15.71
N GLN A 245 18.30 3.51 -16.71
CA GLN A 245 17.49 4.04 -17.82
C GLN A 245 16.06 4.38 -17.36
N ASN A 246 15.45 3.52 -16.54
CA ASN A 246 14.06 3.68 -16.14
C ASN A 246 13.87 4.65 -14.95
N LEU A 247 14.87 4.80 -14.09
CA LEU A 247 14.76 5.63 -12.88
C LEU A 247 14.32 7.08 -13.14
N PRO A 248 14.81 7.80 -14.17
CA PRO A 248 14.42 9.20 -14.41
C PRO A 248 12.91 9.41 -14.60
N ARG A 249 12.19 8.45 -15.21
CA ARG A 249 10.74 8.58 -15.46
C ARG A 249 9.90 8.67 -14.18
N TYR A 250 10.42 8.16 -13.05
CA TYR A 250 9.76 8.25 -11.75
C TYR A 250 9.89 9.62 -11.07
N PHE A 251 10.71 10.52 -11.63
CA PHE A 251 10.89 11.90 -11.16
C PHE A 251 10.24 12.94 -12.05
N THR A 252 9.56 12.52 -13.12
CA THR A 252 8.85 13.42 -14.04
C THR A 252 7.45 13.77 -13.52
N GLY A 253 6.84 14.80 -14.15
CA GLY A 253 5.50 15.28 -13.84
C GLY A 253 5.49 16.66 -13.18
N LYS A 254 4.29 17.23 -12.99
CA LYS A 254 4.09 18.60 -12.48
C LYS A 254 4.37 18.73 -10.98
N ASP A 255 4.15 17.66 -10.24
CA ASP A 255 4.25 17.65 -8.79
C ASP A 255 5.68 17.54 -8.28
N ARG A 256 5.98 18.30 -7.22
CA ARG A 256 7.26 18.22 -6.53
C ARG A 256 7.46 16.83 -5.90
N VAL A 257 8.60 16.20 -6.21
CA VAL A 257 8.99 14.92 -5.63
C VAL A 257 9.85 15.14 -4.39
N GLY A 258 9.55 14.42 -3.31
CA GLY A 258 10.38 14.31 -2.12
C GLY A 258 10.81 12.86 -1.90
N VAL A 259 11.99 12.64 -1.33
CA VAL A 259 12.50 11.30 -1.07
C VAL A 259 12.40 10.95 0.41
N SER A 260 11.67 9.87 0.73
CA SER A 260 11.71 9.30 2.08
C SER A 260 12.97 8.45 2.25
N LEU A 261 14.05 9.07 2.73
CA LEU A 261 15.31 8.39 2.98
C LEU A 261 15.23 7.49 4.23
N THR A 262 15.94 6.37 4.16
CA THR A 262 16.18 5.47 5.28
C THR A 262 17.67 5.16 5.41
N GLY A 263 18.03 4.42 6.44
CA GLY A 263 19.40 3.89 6.60
C GLY A 263 19.73 2.75 5.64
N GLY A 264 18.74 2.23 4.90
CA GLY A 264 18.85 1.07 4.03
C GLY A 264 19.59 1.31 2.71
N LEU A 265 19.50 0.31 1.83
CA LEU A 265 20.18 0.30 0.53
C LEU A 265 19.31 0.83 -0.61
N ASP A 266 17.99 0.61 -0.57
CA ASP A 266 17.11 0.83 -1.73
C ASP A 266 16.94 2.31 -2.07
N THR A 267 16.57 3.17 -1.10
CA THR A 267 16.51 4.62 -1.34
C THR A 267 17.89 5.20 -1.64
N ARG A 268 18.95 4.61 -1.10
CA ARG A 268 20.33 5.00 -1.39
C ARG A 268 20.74 4.67 -2.83
N ALA A 269 20.31 3.54 -3.39
CA ALA A 269 20.51 3.20 -4.80
C ALA A 269 19.80 4.22 -5.71
N ILE A 270 18.55 4.62 -5.38
CA ILE A 270 17.85 5.69 -6.07
C ILE A 270 18.68 6.98 -6.09
N MET A 271 19.17 7.44 -4.94
CA MET A 271 20.00 8.64 -4.84
C MET A 271 21.32 8.53 -5.59
N ALA A 272 21.93 7.34 -5.62
CA ALA A 272 23.20 7.08 -6.30
C ALA A 272 23.11 7.23 -7.81
N TRP A 273 21.96 6.88 -8.40
CA TRP A 273 21.74 6.88 -9.85
C TRP A 273 21.01 8.11 -10.36
N TYR A 274 20.03 8.64 -9.63
CA TYR A 274 19.31 9.85 -10.05
C TYR A 274 20.20 11.10 -9.99
N LYS A 275 21.12 11.19 -9.03
CA LYS A 275 22.11 12.29 -8.87
C LYS A 275 21.47 13.68 -8.93
N PRO A 276 20.54 14.02 -8.04
CA PRO A 276 19.84 15.29 -8.07
C PRO A 276 20.80 16.46 -7.88
N SER A 277 20.54 17.59 -8.54
CA SER A 277 21.26 18.84 -8.30
C SER A 277 21.14 19.27 -6.83
N PRO A 278 22.17 19.89 -6.23
CA PRO A 278 22.11 20.34 -4.84
C PRO A 278 20.87 21.18 -4.53
N GLY A 279 20.16 20.87 -3.44
CA GLY A 279 18.96 21.57 -3.01
C GLY A 279 17.68 21.31 -3.81
N SER A 280 17.73 20.53 -4.91
CA SER A 280 16.58 20.32 -5.79
C SER A 280 15.58 19.28 -5.29
N LEU A 281 16.02 18.33 -4.45
CA LEU A 281 15.23 17.17 -4.04
C LEU A 281 15.10 17.11 -2.51
N PRO A 282 13.98 17.55 -1.92
CA PRO A 282 13.81 17.50 -0.47
C PRO A 282 13.78 16.07 0.02
N CYS A 283 14.54 15.79 1.08
CA CYS A 283 14.60 14.48 1.72
C CYS A 283 14.00 14.54 3.12
N TYR A 284 13.39 13.45 3.56
CA TYR A 284 12.88 13.31 4.92
C TYR A 284 12.97 11.87 5.41
N THR A 285 12.89 11.70 6.73
CA THR A 285 12.87 10.40 7.41
C THR A 285 11.87 10.44 8.54
N PHE A 286 11.21 9.33 8.83
CA PHE A 286 10.32 9.20 9.98
C PHE A 286 11.13 8.86 11.23
N GLY A 287 10.86 9.53 12.34
CA GLY A 287 11.55 9.39 13.59
C GLY A 287 10.61 9.20 14.78
N GLY A 288 11.11 8.57 15.84
CA GLY A 288 10.40 8.34 17.09
C GLY A 288 10.72 9.40 18.16
N THR A 289 10.12 9.20 19.35
CA THR A 289 10.18 10.13 20.48
C THR A 289 11.35 9.88 21.43
N TYR A 290 11.85 8.65 21.52
CA TYR A 290 12.85 8.29 22.54
C TYR A 290 14.25 8.78 22.21
N ARG A 291 14.64 8.65 20.94
CA ARG A 291 15.93 9.13 20.40
C ARG A 291 15.89 9.16 18.87
N GLU A 292 16.88 9.81 18.26
CA GLU A 292 17.09 9.67 16.82
C GLU A 292 17.54 8.24 16.49
N CYS A 293 16.70 7.51 15.77
CA CYS A 293 17.03 6.16 15.33
C CYS A 293 18.14 6.18 14.26
N ARG A 294 18.74 5.03 14.01
CA ARG A 294 19.83 4.91 13.03
C ARG A 294 19.40 5.27 11.61
N ASP A 295 18.15 4.97 11.25
CA ASP A 295 17.60 5.41 9.98
C ASP A 295 17.73 6.91 9.79
N VAL A 296 17.38 7.71 10.79
CA VAL A 296 17.49 9.17 10.76
C VAL A 296 18.95 9.62 10.62
N LEU A 297 19.86 9.02 11.41
CA LEU A 297 21.29 9.40 11.41
C LEU A 297 21.95 9.09 10.06
N VAL A 298 21.67 7.92 9.50
CA VAL A 298 22.22 7.50 8.20
C VAL A 298 21.59 8.26 7.05
N ALA A 299 20.25 8.44 7.05
CA ALA A 299 19.56 9.21 6.03
C ALA A 299 20.05 10.66 5.95
N ARG A 300 20.33 11.30 7.10
CA ARG A 300 20.92 12.64 7.16
C ARG A 300 22.32 12.68 6.53
N GLN A 301 23.13 11.63 6.72
CA GLN A 301 24.45 11.53 6.06
C GLN A 301 24.30 11.37 4.55
N VAL A 302 23.37 10.53 4.09
CA VAL A 302 23.09 10.32 2.66
C VAL A 302 22.60 11.63 2.02
N ALA A 303 21.61 12.31 2.62
CA ALA A 303 21.09 13.58 2.12
C ALA A 303 22.22 14.63 2.00
N ARG A 304 23.05 14.78 3.05
CA ARG A 304 24.19 15.70 3.05
C ARG A 304 25.21 15.36 1.97
N ALA A 305 25.52 14.07 1.78
CA ALA A 305 26.46 13.62 0.74
C ALA A 305 25.92 13.90 -0.69
N CYS A 306 24.60 13.99 -0.86
CA CYS A 306 23.94 14.37 -2.11
C CYS A 306 23.65 15.89 -2.21
N GLY A 307 24.06 16.70 -1.24
CA GLY A 307 23.80 18.14 -1.21
C GLY A 307 22.31 18.49 -1.01
N GLN A 308 21.52 17.62 -0.39
CA GLN A 308 20.08 17.81 -0.24
C GLN A 308 19.67 18.22 1.18
N SER A 309 18.55 18.95 1.30
CA SER A 309 17.91 19.24 2.59
C SER A 309 17.32 17.95 3.19
N HIS A 310 17.31 17.85 4.53
CA HIS A 310 16.77 16.71 5.22
C HIS A 310 15.92 17.14 6.43
N ARG A 311 14.68 16.66 6.48
CA ARG A 311 13.72 16.90 7.58
C ARG A 311 13.42 15.58 8.30
N VAL A 312 13.31 15.61 9.62
CA VAL A 312 12.80 14.48 10.41
C VAL A 312 11.35 14.76 10.78
N ILE A 313 10.48 13.79 10.51
CA ILE A 313 9.05 13.84 10.84
C ILE A 313 8.83 12.88 12.00
N HIS A 314 8.43 13.40 13.16
CA HIS A 314 8.28 12.62 14.38
C HIS A 314 6.82 12.25 14.65
N ALA A 315 6.57 10.96 14.93
CA ALA A 315 5.32 10.51 15.54
C ALA A 315 5.46 10.56 17.07
N GLY A 316 5.03 11.66 17.67
CA GLY A 316 5.25 11.97 19.08
C GLY A 316 3.97 12.16 19.91
N GLY A 317 4.05 13.01 20.93
CA GLY A 317 2.95 13.30 21.85
C GLY A 317 1.69 13.82 21.15
N GLU A 318 1.83 14.64 20.10
CA GLU A 318 0.70 15.10 19.27
C GLU A 318 -0.05 13.92 18.63
N PHE A 319 0.67 12.96 18.06
CA PHE A 319 0.07 11.75 17.53
C PHE A 319 -0.64 10.94 18.63
N LEU A 320 0.03 10.71 19.76
CA LEU A 320 -0.52 9.90 20.86
C LEU A 320 -1.80 10.51 21.45
N SER A 321 -1.87 11.82 21.61
CA SER A 321 -3.07 12.51 22.09
C SER A 321 -4.26 12.41 21.12
N ARG A 322 -3.99 12.16 19.83
CA ARG A 322 -4.99 12.01 18.77
C ARG A 322 -5.09 10.57 18.24
N PHE A 323 -4.49 9.60 18.93
CA PHE A 323 -4.46 8.20 18.51
C PHE A 323 -5.84 7.64 18.15
N PRO A 324 -6.92 7.84 18.94
CA PRO A 324 -8.26 7.36 18.59
C PRO A 324 -8.69 7.79 17.19
N HIS A 325 -8.52 9.07 16.86
CA HIS A 325 -8.84 9.63 15.55
C HIS A 325 -8.03 8.96 14.41
N TYR A 326 -6.71 8.81 14.60
CA TYR A 326 -5.86 8.19 13.58
C TYR A 326 -6.11 6.68 13.44
N ALA A 327 -6.43 5.98 14.54
CA ALA A 327 -6.80 4.57 14.51
C ALA A 327 -8.10 4.34 13.74
N GLU A 328 -9.16 5.08 14.04
CA GLU A 328 -10.43 5.03 13.32
C GLU A 328 -10.26 5.37 11.85
N ARG A 329 -9.55 6.46 11.52
CA ARG A 329 -9.31 6.86 10.14
C ARG A 329 -8.48 5.83 9.38
N ALA A 330 -7.44 5.25 9.98
CA ALA A 330 -6.61 4.25 9.31
C ALA A 330 -7.44 3.01 8.94
N VAL A 331 -8.27 2.53 9.84
CA VAL A 331 -9.17 1.40 9.58
C VAL A 331 -10.24 1.77 8.54
N TYR A 332 -10.86 2.94 8.67
CA TYR A 332 -11.89 3.40 7.72
C TYR A 332 -11.35 3.60 6.30
N LEU A 333 -10.24 4.33 6.15
CA LEU A 333 -9.64 4.65 4.84
C LEU A 333 -9.20 3.40 4.07
N THR A 334 -8.88 2.33 4.76
CA THR A 334 -8.36 1.09 4.15
C THR A 334 -9.34 -0.06 4.10
N ASP A 335 -10.63 0.18 4.41
CA ASP A 335 -11.63 -0.89 4.53
C ASP A 335 -11.17 -2.01 5.50
N ALA A 336 -10.52 -1.61 6.60
CA ALA A 336 -9.89 -2.48 7.60
C ALA A 336 -8.76 -3.39 7.07
N CYS A 337 -8.17 -3.09 5.91
CA CYS A 337 -7.04 -3.86 5.36
C CYS A 337 -5.70 -3.60 6.05
N VAL A 338 -5.64 -2.71 7.06
CA VAL A 338 -4.48 -2.54 7.96
C VAL A 338 -4.89 -2.65 9.41
N GLU A 339 -3.96 -3.11 10.23
CA GLU A 339 -4.13 -3.05 11.69
C GLU A 339 -3.88 -1.61 12.19
N VAL A 340 -4.46 -1.29 13.35
CA VAL A 340 -4.34 0.05 14.01
C VAL A 340 -2.89 0.49 14.26
N ASN A 341 -1.94 -0.45 14.30
CA ASN A 341 -0.50 -0.15 14.42
C ASN A 341 0.06 0.63 13.22
N ARG A 342 -0.70 0.76 12.13
CA ARG A 342 -0.38 1.58 10.96
C ARG A 342 -0.95 3.00 11.02
N SER A 343 -1.69 3.32 12.06
CA SER A 343 -2.22 4.68 12.25
C SER A 343 -1.14 5.78 12.31
N PRO A 344 0.07 5.54 12.87
CA PRO A 344 1.15 6.50 12.78
C PRO A 344 1.59 6.80 11.33
N ASP A 345 1.45 5.82 10.40
CA ASP A 345 1.80 6.04 9.00
C ASP A 345 0.88 7.08 8.34
N LEU A 346 -0.41 7.12 8.70
CA LEU A 346 -1.31 8.18 8.26
C LEU A 346 -0.82 9.57 8.74
N TYR A 347 -0.55 9.71 10.02
CA TYR A 347 -0.07 10.95 10.62
C TYR A 347 1.23 11.46 9.97
N VAL A 348 2.24 10.58 9.83
CA VAL A 348 3.52 11.03 9.26
C VAL A 348 3.43 11.33 7.76
N ASN A 349 2.51 10.69 7.02
CA ASN A 349 2.29 10.99 5.61
C ASN A 349 1.47 12.28 5.40
N GLU A 350 0.57 12.65 6.31
CA GLU A 350 -0.01 14.01 6.34
C GLU A 350 1.08 15.09 6.43
N LYS A 351 2.05 14.91 7.33
CA LYS A 351 3.19 15.83 7.49
C LYS A 351 4.19 15.74 6.31
N ALA A 352 4.38 14.57 5.71
CA ALA A 352 5.24 14.38 4.54
C ALA A 352 4.68 15.09 3.30
N ARG A 353 3.36 15.13 3.13
CA ARG A 353 2.69 15.89 2.06
C ARG A 353 3.04 17.39 2.09
N GLU A 354 3.26 17.97 3.28
CA GLU A 354 3.72 19.36 3.42
C GLU A 354 5.13 19.56 2.83
N VAL A 355 5.97 18.51 2.82
CA VAL A 355 7.31 18.54 2.22
C VAL A 355 7.22 18.39 0.70
N ALA A 356 6.48 17.39 0.23
CA ALA A 356 6.22 17.14 -1.18
C ALA A 356 4.96 16.26 -1.36
N PRO A 357 4.10 16.54 -2.37
CA PRO A 357 2.92 15.73 -2.66
C PRO A 357 3.25 14.37 -3.27
N VAL A 358 4.46 14.18 -3.80
CA VAL A 358 4.95 12.90 -4.33
C VAL A 358 6.09 12.39 -3.46
N ARG A 359 5.94 11.15 -2.96
CA ARG A 359 6.94 10.44 -2.17
C ARG A 359 7.66 9.40 -3.02
N MET A 360 8.94 9.63 -3.27
CA MET A 360 9.84 8.61 -3.79
C MET A 360 10.31 7.72 -2.64
N THR A 361 10.22 6.40 -2.81
CA THR A 361 10.56 5.41 -1.78
C THR A 361 11.30 4.21 -2.35
N GLY A 362 12.10 3.55 -1.51
CA GLY A 362 12.73 2.25 -1.79
C GLY A 362 11.84 1.04 -1.50
N ASN A 363 10.55 1.23 -1.22
CA ASN A 363 9.62 0.13 -0.99
C ASN A 363 9.69 -0.88 -2.13
N TYR A 364 9.54 -2.16 -1.82
CA TYR A 364 9.63 -3.33 -2.71
C TYR A 364 11.06 -3.72 -3.15
N GLY A 365 12.11 -2.93 -2.88
CA GLY A 365 13.47 -3.27 -3.27
C GLY A 365 13.91 -4.64 -2.77
N ASP A 366 13.80 -4.91 -1.47
CA ASP A 366 14.10 -6.21 -0.88
C ASP A 366 13.21 -7.35 -1.40
N GLN A 367 11.91 -7.06 -1.65
CA GLN A 367 10.94 -8.05 -2.11
C GLN A 367 11.23 -8.47 -3.56
N ILE A 368 11.60 -7.53 -4.40
CA ILE A 368 11.89 -7.79 -5.82
C ILE A 368 13.31 -8.32 -5.99
N LEU A 369 14.33 -7.61 -5.48
CA LEU A 369 15.73 -7.98 -5.72
C LEU A 369 16.21 -9.20 -4.91
N ARG A 370 15.58 -9.48 -3.75
CA ARG A 370 15.95 -10.58 -2.87
C ARG A 370 14.85 -11.61 -2.65
N ARG A 371 13.69 -11.41 -3.28
CA ARG A 371 12.53 -12.31 -3.15
C ARG A 371 12.08 -12.50 -1.69
N LEU A 372 12.24 -11.47 -0.83
CA LEU A 372 11.94 -11.57 0.58
C LEU A 372 10.43 -11.66 0.84
N ARG A 373 10.07 -12.56 1.74
CA ARG A 373 8.70 -12.71 2.23
C ARG A 373 8.45 -11.72 3.37
N ALA A 374 7.41 -10.89 3.24
CA ALA A 374 7.05 -9.88 4.23
C ALA A 374 6.11 -10.40 5.32
N PHE A 375 5.36 -11.46 5.06
CA PHE A 375 4.42 -12.02 6.01
C PHE A 375 4.40 -13.55 5.98
N LYS A 376 3.95 -14.12 7.08
CA LYS A 376 3.69 -15.54 7.26
C LYS A 376 2.51 -15.72 8.20
N PRO A 377 1.75 -16.81 8.10
CA PRO A 377 0.68 -17.10 9.03
C PRO A 377 1.17 -17.19 10.47
N GLY A 378 0.53 -16.46 11.36
CA GLY A 378 0.71 -16.52 12.80
C GLY A 378 -0.42 -17.29 13.48
N GLU A 379 -0.17 -17.77 14.70
CA GLU A 379 -1.20 -18.33 15.56
C GLU A 379 -1.65 -17.27 16.56
N PRO A 380 -2.96 -17.05 16.73
CA PRO A 380 -3.45 -16.20 17.80
C PRO A 380 -3.18 -16.84 19.16
N VAL A 381 -3.18 -16.03 20.21
CA VAL A 381 -3.07 -16.53 21.58
C VAL A 381 -4.17 -17.58 21.85
N PRO A 382 -3.82 -18.74 22.45
CA PRO A 382 -4.78 -19.81 22.73
C PRO A 382 -5.99 -19.33 23.53
N GLY A 383 -7.17 -19.70 23.08
CA GLY A 383 -8.45 -19.38 23.70
C GLY A 383 -8.96 -17.96 23.43
N LEU A 384 -8.28 -17.13 22.62
CA LEU A 384 -8.77 -15.78 22.29
C LEU A 384 -9.99 -15.82 21.37
N PHE A 385 -10.01 -16.79 20.46
CA PHE A 385 -11.10 -16.99 19.51
C PHE A 385 -11.81 -18.34 19.80
N VAL A 386 -13.10 -18.37 19.51
CA VAL A 386 -13.90 -19.60 19.65
C VAL A 386 -13.45 -20.67 18.64
N PRO A 387 -13.64 -21.98 18.94
CA PRO A 387 -13.14 -23.07 18.07
C PRO A 387 -13.66 -23.00 16.62
N GLU A 388 -14.91 -22.62 16.43
CA GLU A 388 -15.55 -22.50 15.13
C GLU A 388 -14.83 -21.48 14.24
N PHE A 389 -14.41 -20.36 14.81
CA PHE A 389 -13.67 -19.33 14.08
C PHE A 389 -12.21 -19.75 13.84
N LEU A 390 -11.57 -20.46 14.77
CA LEU A 390 -10.20 -20.96 14.59
C LEU A 390 -10.06 -21.87 13.37
N ALA A 391 -11.12 -22.56 12.95
CA ALA A 391 -11.11 -23.34 11.70
C ALA A 391 -10.78 -22.46 10.47
N HIS A 392 -11.27 -21.22 10.42
CA HIS A 392 -10.97 -20.26 9.35
C HIS A 392 -9.52 -19.74 9.42
N VAL A 393 -9.00 -19.52 10.63
CA VAL A 393 -7.58 -19.15 10.86
C VAL A 393 -6.63 -20.26 10.39
N HIS A 394 -6.94 -21.52 10.70
CA HIS A 394 -6.15 -22.66 10.24
C HIS A 394 -6.26 -22.89 8.72
N ALA A 395 -7.44 -22.66 8.14
CA ALA A 395 -7.63 -22.72 6.68
C ALA A 395 -6.77 -21.69 5.94
N ALA A 396 -6.57 -20.49 6.52
CA ALA A 396 -5.68 -19.47 5.98
C ALA A 396 -4.24 -19.96 5.82
N ARG A 397 -3.71 -20.68 6.83
CA ARG A 397 -2.38 -21.31 6.78
C ARG A 397 -2.27 -22.32 5.64
N LYS A 398 -3.30 -23.15 5.44
CA LYS A 398 -3.33 -24.11 4.33
C LYS A 398 -3.30 -23.41 2.97
N THR A 399 -4.11 -22.38 2.80
CA THR A 399 -4.12 -21.54 1.58
C THR A 399 -2.74 -20.93 1.36
N TYR A 400 -2.16 -20.28 2.36
CA TYR A 400 -0.84 -19.66 2.26
C TYR A 400 0.25 -20.67 1.84
N ASN A 401 0.30 -21.85 2.47
CA ASN A 401 1.28 -22.87 2.15
C ASN A 401 1.14 -23.41 0.72
N GLY A 402 -0.09 -23.51 0.20
CA GLY A 402 -0.34 -23.84 -1.21
C GLY A 402 0.19 -22.78 -2.16
N LEU A 403 0.03 -21.51 -1.81
CA LEU A 403 0.51 -20.38 -2.62
C LEU A 403 2.05 -20.25 -2.64
N LEU A 404 2.76 -20.79 -1.65
CA LEU A 404 4.22 -20.81 -1.64
C LEU A 404 4.85 -21.78 -2.65
N GLN A 405 4.07 -22.64 -3.30
CA GLN A 405 4.56 -23.52 -4.36
C GLN A 405 4.84 -22.80 -5.67
N THR A 406 4.50 -21.51 -5.77
CA THR A 406 4.80 -20.65 -6.94
C THR A 406 6.23 -20.13 -6.89
N HIS A 407 6.72 -19.61 -8.04
CA HIS A 407 8.04 -18.96 -8.10
C HIS A 407 8.16 -17.85 -7.03
N PRO A 408 9.27 -17.77 -6.25
CA PRO A 408 9.39 -16.83 -5.12
C PRO A 408 9.17 -15.36 -5.51
N LEU A 409 9.62 -14.93 -6.69
CA LEU A 409 9.39 -13.56 -7.18
C LEU A 409 7.93 -13.34 -7.56
N SER A 410 7.26 -14.35 -8.14
CA SER A 410 5.81 -14.27 -8.42
C SER A 410 5.00 -14.13 -7.13
N PHE A 411 5.38 -14.86 -6.09
CA PHE A 411 4.77 -14.65 -4.77
C PHE A 411 5.00 -13.22 -4.27
N ALA A 412 6.23 -12.71 -4.35
CA ALA A 412 6.57 -11.36 -3.86
C ALA A 412 5.84 -10.24 -4.63
N ALA A 413 5.83 -10.30 -5.96
CA ALA A 413 5.27 -9.24 -6.81
C ALA A 413 3.75 -9.32 -6.97
N PHE A 414 3.19 -10.52 -7.24
CA PHE A 414 1.79 -10.70 -7.66
C PHE A 414 0.87 -11.23 -6.55
N ARG A 415 1.40 -11.57 -5.39
CA ARG A 415 0.64 -12.04 -4.22
C ARG A 415 0.87 -11.13 -3.01
N GLN A 416 2.09 -11.06 -2.52
CA GLN A 416 2.45 -10.24 -1.37
C GLN A 416 2.19 -8.74 -1.62
N GLY A 417 2.54 -8.23 -2.81
CA GLY A 417 2.30 -6.85 -3.21
C GLY A 417 0.83 -6.44 -3.06
N PRO A 418 -0.11 -7.04 -3.83
CA PRO A 418 -1.52 -6.66 -3.79
C PRO A 418 -2.25 -7.07 -2.51
N TRP A 419 -1.75 -8.00 -1.69
CA TRP A 419 -2.45 -8.45 -0.47
C TRP A 419 -1.92 -7.77 0.78
N HIS A 420 -0.64 -7.98 1.10
CA HIS A 420 -0.06 -7.53 2.37
C HIS A 420 0.31 -6.03 2.36
N TYR A 421 0.85 -5.55 1.22
CA TYR A 421 1.23 -4.13 1.12
C TYR A 421 0.08 -3.20 0.71
N TYR A 422 -1.01 -3.73 0.17
CA TYR A 422 -2.13 -2.91 -0.30
C TYR A 422 -2.67 -1.97 0.79
N GLY A 423 -2.94 -2.48 1.98
CA GLY A 423 -3.52 -1.68 3.05
C GLY A 423 -2.64 -0.48 3.43
N LEU A 424 -1.31 -0.67 3.54
CA LEU A 424 -0.37 0.41 3.80
C LEU A 424 -0.32 1.39 2.63
N LEU A 425 -0.28 0.90 1.39
CA LEU A 425 -0.33 1.72 0.19
C LEU A 425 -1.61 2.56 0.15
N ALA A 426 -2.76 1.94 0.39
CA ALA A 426 -4.05 2.63 0.40
C ALA A 426 -4.05 3.76 1.42
N LEU A 427 -3.51 3.51 2.62
CA LEU A 427 -3.39 4.50 3.69
C LEU A 427 -2.51 5.69 3.27
N GLU A 428 -1.31 5.44 2.79
CA GLU A 428 -0.35 6.45 2.37
C GLU A 428 -0.87 7.27 1.17
N GLN A 429 -1.47 6.59 0.19
CA GLN A 429 -2.01 7.22 -1.02
C GLN A 429 -3.25 8.09 -0.76
N THR A 430 -3.86 8.05 0.41
CA THR A 430 -4.85 9.07 0.78
C THR A 430 -4.24 10.46 0.89
N GLN A 431 -2.96 10.56 1.26
CA GLN A 431 -2.28 11.81 1.54
C GLN A 431 -1.35 12.27 0.41
N LEU A 432 -0.63 11.36 -0.24
CA LEU A 432 0.38 11.69 -1.24
C LEU A 432 0.45 10.62 -2.35
N THR A 433 1.10 10.95 -3.46
CA THR A 433 1.44 9.95 -4.48
C THR A 433 2.67 9.18 -4.04
N LEU A 434 2.63 7.85 -4.14
CA LEU A 434 3.76 6.99 -3.80
C LEU A 434 4.41 6.46 -5.07
N ARG A 435 5.71 6.69 -5.25
CA ARG A 435 6.49 6.17 -6.39
C ARG A 435 7.61 5.26 -5.91
N SER A 436 7.78 4.13 -6.58
CA SER A 436 8.89 3.23 -6.36
C SER A 436 9.36 2.63 -7.69
N PRO A 437 10.62 2.78 -8.09
CA PRO A 437 11.14 2.22 -9.32
C PRO A 437 11.31 0.69 -9.25
N TYR A 438 11.18 0.09 -8.08
CA TYR A 438 11.37 -1.36 -7.88
C TYR A 438 10.19 -2.20 -8.37
N ILE A 439 9.03 -1.58 -8.68
CA ILE A 439 7.85 -2.22 -9.30
C ILE A 439 7.74 -1.87 -10.80
N ASP A 440 8.82 -1.40 -11.37
CA ASP A 440 8.93 -1.21 -12.80
C ASP A 440 8.83 -2.55 -13.54
N ASN A 441 8.02 -2.62 -14.61
CA ASN A 441 7.79 -3.87 -15.35
C ASN A 441 9.09 -4.47 -15.90
N ASP A 442 10.00 -3.64 -16.43
CA ASP A 442 11.26 -4.12 -16.98
C ASP A 442 12.19 -4.60 -15.88
N LEU A 443 12.24 -3.87 -14.75
CA LEU A 443 13.04 -4.26 -13.60
C LEU A 443 12.56 -5.59 -13.02
N VAL A 444 11.25 -5.77 -12.83
CA VAL A 444 10.68 -7.02 -12.32
C VAL A 444 10.91 -8.15 -13.31
N ARG A 445 10.68 -7.92 -14.60
CA ARG A 445 10.91 -8.92 -15.67
C ARG A 445 12.37 -9.39 -15.69
N THR A 446 13.33 -8.45 -15.64
CA THR A 446 14.77 -8.78 -15.57
C THR A 446 15.10 -9.60 -14.33
N ASN A 447 14.44 -9.33 -13.20
CA ASN A 447 14.66 -10.09 -11.95
C ASN A 447 14.20 -11.56 -12.02
N PHE A 448 13.30 -11.94 -12.91
CA PHE A 448 13.00 -13.35 -13.15
C PHE A 448 14.19 -14.13 -13.72
N ARG A 449 15.12 -13.43 -14.36
CA ARG A 449 16.38 -14.01 -14.90
C ARG A 449 17.53 -13.99 -13.89
N ALA A 450 17.29 -13.53 -12.65
CA ALA A 450 18.32 -13.44 -11.61
C ALA A 450 18.81 -14.84 -11.17
N PRO A 451 20.14 -15.10 -11.15
CA PRO A 451 20.70 -16.29 -10.53
C PRO A 451 20.37 -16.31 -9.04
N GLU A 452 20.10 -17.49 -8.47
CA GLU A 452 19.72 -17.62 -7.04
C GLU A 452 20.77 -17.01 -6.11
N SER A 453 22.05 -17.22 -6.39
CA SER A 453 23.16 -16.69 -5.60
C SER A 453 23.15 -15.16 -5.44
N THR A 454 22.57 -14.42 -6.40
CA THR A 454 22.46 -12.95 -6.33
C THR A 454 21.31 -12.47 -5.47
N CYS A 455 20.34 -13.33 -5.17
CA CYS A 455 19.17 -13.01 -4.34
C CYS A 455 19.42 -13.23 -2.83
N GLU A 456 20.47 -13.98 -2.45
CA GLU A 456 20.73 -14.40 -1.07
C GLU A 456 21.28 -13.29 -0.18
N ASN A 457 21.99 -12.34 -0.76
CA ASN A 457 22.73 -11.31 0.00
C ASN A 457 22.48 -9.88 -0.53
N ASN A 458 23.26 -8.93 -0.04
CA ASN A 458 23.15 -7.52 -0.43
C ASN A 458 24.20 -7.08 -1.45
N ASP A 459 25.03 -7.97 -1.97
CA ASP A 459 26.20 -7.61 -2.79
C ASP A 459 25.79 -6.89 -4.07
N LEU A 460 24.73 -7.35 -4.74
CA LEU A 460 24.16 -6.70 -5.92
C LEU A 460 23.82 -5.23 -5.63
N ARG A 461 23.11 -4.95 -4.54
CA ARG A 461 22.69 -3.57 -4.19
C ARG A 461 23.87 -2.70 -3.78
N VAL A 462 24.82 -3.26 -3.01
CA VAL A 462 26.04 -2.56 -2.61
C VAL A 462 26.90 -2.22 -3.83
N ARG A 463 27.00 -3.14 -4.81
CA ARG A 463 27.68 -2.92 -6.09
C ARG A 463 26.95 -1.84 -6.90
N LEU A 464 25.64 -1.94 -7.05
CA LEU A 464 24.81 -0.96 -7.76
C LEU A 464 24.98 0.45 -7.19
N ILE A 465 24.98 0.60 -5.86
CA ILE A 465 25.26 1.90 -5.21
C ILE A 465 26.68 2.36 -5.50
N GLY A 466 27.66 1.45 -5.47
CA GLY A 466 29.06 1.77 -5.70
C GLY A 466 29.33 2.31 -7.10
N ASP A 467 28.72 1.72 -8.11
CA ASP A 467 28.84 2.12 -9.51
C ASP A 467 28.12 3.46 -9.76
N GLY A 468 26.97 3.68 -9.12
CA GLY A 468 26.26 4.98 -9.20
C GLY A 468 26.95 6.09 -8.42
N SER A 469 27.42 5.80 -7.19
CA SER A 469 28.08 6.77 -6.30
C SER A 469 29.04 6.10 -5.31
N PRO A 470 30.36 6.14 -5.56
CA PRO A 470 31.38 5.64 -4.61
C PRO A 470 31.29 6.31 -3.23
N THR A 471 30.85 7.57 -3.18
CA THR A 471 30.68 8.31 -1.92
C THR A 471 29.59 7.68 -1.06
N LEU A 472 28.44 7.38 -1.65
CA LEU A 472 27.31 6.78 -0.94
C LEU A 472 27.61 5.34 -0.49
N ARG A 473 28.41 4.58 -1.24
CA ARG A 473 28.88 3.25 -0.84
C ARG A 473 29.71 3.28 0.46
N ARG A 474 30.44 4.36 0.72
CA ARG A 474 31.28 4.50 1.93
C ARG A 474 30.47 4.77 3.20
N ILE A 475 29.21 5.17 3.09
CA ILE A 475 28.33 5.37 4.22
C ILE A 475 27.79 3.99 4.66
N ARG A 476 28.01 3.60 5.91
CA ARG A 476 27.41 2.35 6.44
C ARG A 476 25.90 2.45 6.54
N THR A 477 25.21 1.33 6.28
CA THR A 477 23.78 1.26 6.51
C THR A 477 23.45 1.20 8.01
N ASP A 478 22.19 1.31 8.34
CA ASP A 478 21.64 1.06 9.68
C ASP A 478 21.99 -0.35 10.20
N LEU A 479 22.02 -1.35 9.32
CA LEU A 479 22.42 -2.74 9.62
C LEU A 479 23.93 -2.99 9.48
N GLY A 480 24.72 -1.96 9.15
CA GLY A 480 26.19 -2.05 9.09
C GLY A 480 26.77 -2.54 7.76
N PHE A 481 25.96 -2.68 6.69
CA PHE A 481 26.46 -2.98 5.34
C PHE A 481 27.17 -1.76 4.73
N GLY A 482 28.13 -1.99 3.81
CA GLY A 482 28.93 -0.94 3.20
C GLY A 482 30.01 -0.40 4.16
N GLY A 483 30.62 0.75 3.80
CA GLY A 483 31.72 1.35 4.57
C GLY A 483 33.11 0.89 4.12
N ARG A 484 34.16 1.45 4.75
CA ARG A 484 35.56 1.07 4.47
C ARG A 484 35.84 -0.35 4.96
N VAL A 485 36.43 -1.19 4.12
CA VAL A 485 36.91 -2.51 4.49
C VAL A 485 38.19 -2.30 5.34
N GLY A 486 38.29 -2.88 6.54
CA GLY A 486 39.56 -2.99 7.24
C GLY A 486 39.64 -2.58 8.72
N TYR A 487 38.52 -2.50 9.49
CA TYR A 487 38.62 -2.25 10.94
C TYR A 487 37.96 -3.35 11.79
N LEU A 488 38.76 -3.97 12.66
CA LEU A 488 38.36 -4.97 13.68
C LEU A 488 37.15 -4.58 14.58
N PRO A 489 36.88 -3.29 14.86
CA PRO A 489 35.65 -2.89 15.55
C PRO A 489 34.34 -3.23 14.82
N GLY A 490 34.40 -3.54 13.52
CA GLY A 490 33.19 -3.79 12.71
C GLY A 490 32.39 -5.05 13.08
N ALA A 491 33.06 -6.11 13.59
CA ALA A 491 32.35 -7.34 13.95
C ALA A 491 31.62 -7.21 15.31
N ALA A 492 32.28 -6.63 16.31
CA ALA A 492 31.68 -6.36 17.62
C ALA A 492 30.52 -5.36 17.48
N PHE A 493 30.70 -4.32 16.68
CA PHE A 493 29.68 -3.34 16.38
C PHE A 493 28.47 -3.97 15.67
N ARG A 494 28.67 -4.83 14.66
CA ARG A 494 27.57 -5.56 14.00
C ARG A 494 26.82 -6.47 14.98
N ARG A 495 27.53 -7.23 15.82
CA ARG A 495 26.90 -8.07 16.86
C ARG A 495 26.08 -7.25 17.85
N PHE A 496 26.61 -6.12 18.30
CA PHE A 496 25.87 -5.21 19.18
C PHE A 496 24.62 -4.64 18.50
N HIS A 497 24.72 -4.26 17.22
CA HIS A 497 23.58 -3.79 16.46
C HIS A 497 22.54 -4.86 16.20
N ASP A 498 22.94 -6.06 15.81
CA ASP A 498 22.05 -7.18 15.62
C ASP A 498 21.32 -7.55 16.93
N PHE A 499 22.06 -7.53 18.03
CA PHE A 499 21.49 -7.72 19.36
C PHE A 499 20.45 -6.64 19.71
N THR A 500 20.79 -5.35 19.58
CA THR A 500 19.86 -4.26 19.92
C THR A 500 18.66 -4.20 18.98
N PHE A 501 18.85 -4.54 17.69
CA PHE A 501 17.77 -4.68 16.73
C PHE A 501 16.79 -5.79 17.15
N LYS A 502 17.31 -6.99 17.38
CA LYS A 502 16.50 -8.13 17.83
C LYS A 502 15.81 -7.86 19.17
N ALA A 503 16.51 -7.24 20.11
CA ALA A 503 15.96 -6.90 21.42
C ALA A 503 14.80 -5.90 21.30
N GLU A 504 14.95 -4.84 20.50
CA GLU A 504 13.91 -3.83 20.31
C GLU A 504 12.67 -4.39 19.62
N TYR A 505 12.85 -5.23 18.58
CA TYR A 505 11.73 -5.89 17.91
C TYR A 505 11.05 -6.94 18.78
N ALA A 506 11.84 -7.76 19.50
CA ALA A 506 11.30 -8.75 20.41
C ALA A 506 10.53 -8.09 21.58
N TYR A 507 11.00 -6.96 22.06
CA TYR A 507 10.35 -6.22 23.16
C TYR A 507 8.90 -5.85 22.80
N ASP A 508 8.65 -5.40 21.58
CA ASP A 508 7.30 -5.04 21.15
C ASP A 508 6.43 -6.27 20.80
N TYR A 509 6.95 -7.20 19.99
CA TYR A 509 6.10 -8.19 19.30
C TYR A 509 6.48 -9.66 19.53
N GLY A 510 7.67 -9.95 19.99
CA GLY A 510 8.19 -11.32 20.03
C GLY A 510 8.70 -11.77 21.39
N MET A 511 8.45 -11.01 22.44
CA MET A 511 8.94 -11.35 23.77
C MET A 511 8.19 -12.52 24.36
N PRO A 512 8.88 -13.60 24.80
CA PRO A 512 8.24 -14.66 25.56
C PRO A 512 7.58 -14.15 26.83
N GLN A 513 6.42 -14.68 27.22
CA GLN A 513 5.64 -14.17 28.36
C GLN A 513 6.40 -14.23 29.69
N TRP A 514 7.27 -15.22 29.87
CA TRP A 514 8.11 -15.29 31.09
C TRP A 514 9.12 -14.14 31.15
N VAL A 515 9.69 -13.70 30.00
CA VAL A 515 10.57 -12.55 29.94
C VAL A 515 9.80 -11.26 30.25
N ALA A 516 8.55 -11.15 29.76
CA ALA A 516 7.70 -10.00 30.06
C ALA A 516 7.43 -9.85 31.58
N ARG A 517 7.27 -10.98 32.30
CA ARG A 517 7.14 -10.98 33.78
C ARG A 517 8.40 -10.51 34.48
N VAL A 518 9.57 -10.95 34.01
CA VAL A 518 10.86 -10.50 34.56
C VAL A 518 11.07 -9.00 34.27
N ASP A 519 10.82 -8.57 33.04
CA ASP A 519 10.90 -7.16 32.63
C ASP A 519 9.99 -6.27 33.50
N HIS A 520 8.79 -6.75 33.84
CA HIS A 520 7.87 -6.04 34.72
C HIS A 520 8.46 -5.81 36.13
N LEU A 521 9.18 -6.77 36.70
CA LEU A 521 9.85 -6.62 38.00
C LEU A 521 10.94 -5.55 37.97
N PHE A 522 11.58 -5.35 36.81
CA PHE A 522 12.62 -4.33 36.59
C PHE A 522 12.08 -3.02 36.00
N SER A 523 10.77 -2.90 35.79
CA SER A 523 10.15 -1.72 35.18
C SER A 523 10.49 -0.38 35.88
N PRO A 524 10.70 -0.29 37.20
CA PRO A 524 11.13 0.96 37.83
C PRO A 524 12.49 1.46 37.36
N PHE A 525 13.35 0.59 36.86
CA PHE A 525 14.69 0.94 36.38
C PHE A 525 14.71 1.36 34.90
N HIS A 526 13.58 1.23 34.16
CA HIS A 526 13.45 1.61 32.76
C HIS A 526 14.57 1.06 31.86
N LEU A 527 14.91 -0.22 32.04
CA LEU A 527 16.02 -0.86 31.28
C LEU A 527 15.75 -0.88 29.77
N GLU A 528 14.48 -0.84 29.36
CA GLU A 528 14.08 -0.74 27.95
C GLU A 528 14.65 0.51 27.26
N ARG A 529 14.92 1.59 28.00
CA ARG A 529 15.54 2.81 27.47
C ARG A 529 16.94 2.59 26.91
N LEU A 530 17.61 1.46 27.23
CA LEU A 530 18.91 1.13 26.67
C LEU A 530 18.85 0.85 25.18
N PHE A 531 17.73 0.30 24.67
CA PHE A 531 17.59 -0.08 23.26
C PHE A 531 16.42 0.58 22.54
N LEU A 532 15.36 1.06 23.22
CA LEU A 532 14.21 1.71 22.58
C LEU A 532 14.61 2.92 21.75
N GLY A 533 14.04 3.01 20.55
CA GLY A 533 14.26 4.09 19.60
C GLY A 533 15.57 4.02 18.83
N ARG A 534 16.35 2.91 18.93
CA ARG A 534 17.56 2.72 18.12
C ARG A 534 17.28 2.33 16.68
N HIS A 535 16.24 1.49 16.46
CA HIS A 535 15.90 0.89 15.17
C HIS A 535 14.44 1.14 14.77
N LYS A 536 13.55 1.35 15.74
CA LYS A 536 12.12 1.61 15.53
C LYS A 536 11.75 3.01 16.00
N PHE A 537 10.68 3.53 15.45
CA PHE A 537 10.11 4.81 15.86
C PHE A 537 8.69 4.67 16.46
N TYR A 538 8.09 3.48 16.46
CA TYR A 538 6.83 3.15 17.11
C TYR A 538 7.06 2.10 18.22
N HIS A 539 6.50 2.33 19.41
CA HIS A 539 6.69 1.47 20.57
C HIS A 539 5.35 1.17 21.24
N PHE A 540 4.52 0.40 20.57
CA PHE A 540 3.13 0.16 20.96
C PHE A 540 2.99 -0.60 22.29
N ARG A 541 3.93 -1.49 22.65
CA ARG A 541 3.91 -2.14 23.96
C ARG A 541 3.86 -1.11 25.09
N VAL A 542 4.75 -0.11 25.02
CA VAL A 542 4.82 0.97 26.01
C VAL A 542 3.61 1.89 25.88
N TRP A 543 3.25 2.26 24.66
CA TRP A 543 2.12 3.17 24.43
C TRP A 543 0.80 2.61 24.93
N TYR A 544 0.50 1.32 24.68
CA TYR A 544 -0.73 0.68 25.17
C TYR A 544 -0.75 0.49 26.68
N ARG A 545 0.40 0.23 27.30
CA ARG A 545 0.49 0.14 28.76
C ARG A 545 0.29 1.50 29.43
N ASP A 546 0.85 2.57 28.84
CA ASP A 546 0.95 3.89 29.44
C ASP A 546 -0.06 4.88 28.83
N ALA A 547 0.33 5.62 27.81
CA ALA A 547 -0.43 6.74 27.23
C ALA A 547 -1.79 6.36 26.60
N LEU A 548 -1.92 5.14 26.09
CA LEU A 548 -3.12 4.65 25.41
C LEU A 548 -3.90 3.63 26.26
N SER A 549 -3.54 3.44 27.53
CA SER A 549 -4.13 2.41 28.39
C SER A 549 -5.64 2.60 28.60
N GLU A 550 -6.10 3.83 28.75
CA GLU A 550 -7.52 4.16 28.88
C GLU A 550 -8.29 3.81 27.59
N TYR A 551 -7.81 4.25 26.45
CA TYR A 551 -8.41 3.91 25.16
C TYR A 551 -8.51 2.39 24.93
N VAL A 552 -7.44 1.65 25.21
CA VAL A 552 -7.44 0.18 25.08
C VAL A 552 -8.51 -0.44 25.99
N ARG A 553 -8.63 0.06 27.25
CA ARG A 553 -9.62 -0.42 28.21
C ARG A 553 -11.04 -0.12 27.75
N GLU A 554 -11.33 1.11 27.35
CA GLU A 554 -12.66 1.55 26.90
C GLU A 554 -13.10 0.78 25.67
N MET A 555 -12.21 0.61 24.69
CA MET A 555 -12.55 -0.07 23.46
C MET A 555 -12.73 -1.57 23.63
N LEU A 556 -11.81 -2.25 24.31
CA LEU A 556 -11.76 -3.71 24.34
C LEU A 556 -12.55 -4.36 25.49
N LEU A 557 -12.84 -3.61 26.57
CA LEU A 557 -13.70 -4.09 27.66
C LEU A 557 -15.15 -3.57 27.56
N ASP A 558 -15.48 -2.87 26.48
CA ASP A 558 -16.86 -2.50 26.14
C ASP A 558 -17.72 -3.78 25.92
N ARG A 559 -18.98 -3.71 26.31
CA ARG A 559 -19.97 -4.79 26.13
C ARG A 559 -20.08 -5.22 24.67
N ARG A 560 -20.01 -4.27 23.72
CA ARG A 560 -20.08 -4.57 22.26
C ARG A 560 -18.92 -5.49 21.87
N THR A 561 -17.67 -5.13 22.22
CA THR A 561 -16.46 -5.94 21.93
C THR A 561 -16.55 -7.32 22.57
N LEU A 562 -16.93 -7.37 23.84
CA LEU A 562 -17.03 -8.62 24.61
C LEU A 562 -18.19 -9.53 24.14
N SER A 563 -19.12 -9.02 23.32
CA SER A 563 -20.23 -9.79 22.75
C SER A 563 -19.99 -10.24 21.30
N ARG A 564 -18.83 -9.95 20.71
CA ARG A 564 -18.51 -10.40 19.33
C ARG A 564 -18.50 -11.92 19.24
N PRO A 565 -19.22 -12.55 18.30
CA PRO A 565 -19.52 -13.98 18.33
C PRO A 565 -18.31 -14.90 18.17
N TYR A 566 -17.22 -14.37 17.67
CA TYR A 566 -15.97 -15.14 17.44
C TYR A 566 -14.92 -14.94 18.55
N LEU A 567 -15.17 -14.08 19.55
CA LEU A 567 -14.25 -13.82 20.66
C LEU A 567 -14.67 -14.57 21.93
N ASP A 568 -13.67 -15.08 22.68
CA ASP A 568 -13.89 -15.51 24.06
C ASP A 568 -13.76 -14.33 25.02
N ARG A 569 -14.87 -13.98 25.68
CA ARG A 569 -14.95 -12.84 26.57
C ARG A 569 -13.89 -12.86 27.69
N GLY A 570 -13.79 -14.00 28.38
CA GLY A 570 -12.88 -14.11 29.54
C GLY A 570 -11.42 -13.99 29.11
N ARG A 571 -11.10 -14.49 27.94
CA ARG A 571 -9.76 -14.41 27.37
C ARG A 571 -9.42 -13.00 26.90
N VAL A 572 -10.35 -12.28 26.27
CA VAL A 572 -10.16 -10.86 25.93
C VAL A 572 -9.87 -10.04 27.19
N GLU A 573 -10.67 -10.19 28.25
CA GLU A 573 -10.44 -9.50 29.52
C GLU A 573 -9.06 -9.84 30.12
N ALA A 574 -8.63 -11.11 30.06
CA ALA A 574 -7.33 -11.55 30.56
C ALA A 574 -6.16 -10.94 29.75
N VAL A 575 -6.29 -10.90 28.42
CA VAL A 575 -5.30 -10.30 27.51
C VAL A 575 -5.13 -8.82 27.81
N VAL A 576 -6.22 -8.07 27.88
CA VAL A 576 -6.19 -6.61 28.14
C VAL A 576 -5.60 -6.34 29.53
N ARG A 577 -6.10 -6.97 30.58
CA ARG A 577 -5.58 -6.77 31.94
C ARG A 577 -4.11 -7.16 32.08
N GLY A 578 -3.72 -8.32 31.52
CA GLY A 578 -2.33 -8.79 31.58
C GLY A 578 -1.34 -7.87 30.89
N HIS A 579 -1.75 -7.22 29.80
CA HIS A 579 -0.92 -6.25 29.09
C HIS A 579 -0.84 -4.92 29.85
N LEU A 580 -1.98 -4.36 30.28
CA LEU A 580 -2.04 -3.06 30.97
C LEU A 580 -1.32 -3.07 32.32
N THR A 581 -1.33 -4.20 33.04
CA THR A 581 -0.54 -4.35 34.26
C THR A 581 0.96 -4.53 34.01
N GLY A 582 1.38 -4.75 32.74
CA GLY A 582 2.79 -4.94 32.37
C GLY A 582 3.33 -6.35 32.57
N GLY A 583 2.59 -7.25 33.24
CA GLY A 583 3.02 -8.61 33.53
C GLY A 583 3.05 -9.55 32.31
N GLN A 584 2.44 -9.14 31.20
CA GLN A 584 2.40 -9.91 29.95
C GLN A 584 2.52 -8.98 28.74
N ASN A 585 2.94 -9.53 27.61
CA ASN A 585 3.03 -8.79 26.36
C ASN A 585 2.02 -9.32 25.35
N TYR A 586 0.96 -8.58 25.11
CA TYR A 586 -0.11 -8.88 24.16
C TYR A 586 -0.28 -7.76 23.11
N THR A 587 0.82 -7.10 22.74
CA THR A 587 0.80 -5.97 21.80
C THR A 587 0.13 -6.37 20.47
N SER A 588 0.50 -7.52 19.92
CA SER A 588 -0.08 -8.00 18.64
C SER A 588 -1.56 -8.33 18.74
N GLU A 589 -1.99 -8.90 19.86
CA GLU A 589 -3.39 -9.23 20.12
C GLU A 589 -4.24 -7.96 20.26
N ILE A 590 -3.72 -6.95 20.96
CA ILE A 590 -4.40 -5.66 21.11
C ILE A 590 -4.54 -4.96 19.75
N HIS A 591 -3.53 -5.00 18.89
CA HIS A 591 -3.65 -4.49 17.51
C HIS A 591 -4.81 -5.13 16.76
N LYS A 592 -4.87 -6.47 16.77
CA LYS A 592 -5.93 -7.22 16.10
C LYS A 592 -7.29 -6.92 16.69
N LEU A 593 -7.42 -7.00 18.02
CA LEU A 593 -8.70 -6.76 18.70
C LEU A 593 -9.24 -5.33 18.44
N LEU A 594 -8.39 -4.31 18.52
CA LEU A 594 -8.77 -2.93 18.21
C LEU A 594 -9.20 -2.79 16.74
N THR A 595 -8.47 -3.41 15.82
CA THR A 595 -8.81 -3.37 14.39
C THR A 595 -10.15 -4.06 14.12
N LEU A 596 -10.36 -5.23 14.70
CA LEU A 596 -11.61 -5.98 14.56
C LEU A 596 -12.80 -5.21 15.16
N GLU A 597 -12.64 -4.59 16.31
CA GLU A 597 -13.70 -3.79 16.92
C GLU A 597 -14.00 -2.53 16.07
N LEU A 598 -12.98 -1.85 15.55
CA LEU A 598 -13.17 -0.71 14.63
C LEU A 598 -13.81 -1.14 13.31
N LEU A 599 -13.46 -2.31 12.76
CA LEU A 599 -14.15 -2.89 11.59
C LEU A 599 -15.66 -3.00 11.86
N HIS A 600 -16.03 -3.55 13.01
CA HIS A 600 -17.44 -3.67 13.37
C HIS A 600 -18.13 -2.32 13.52
N ARG A 601 -17.59 -1.41 14.33
CA ARG A 601 -18.21 -0.10 14.57
C ARG A 601 -18.39 0.71 13.30
N LEU A 602 -17.35 0.75 12.44
CA LEU A 602 -17.32 1.62 11.27
C LEU A 602 -18.09 1.08 10.06
N PHE A 603 -18.16 -0.25 9.90
CA PHE A 603 -18.72 -0.82 8.67
C PHE A 603 -19.95 -1.69 8.88
N LEU A 604 -20.13 -2.28 10.05
CA LEU A 604 -21.18 -3.26 10.30
C LEU A 604 -22.28 -2.72 11.23
N ASP A 605 -21.90 -2.08 12.34
CA ASP A 605 -22.83 -1.55 13.33
C ASP A 605 -23.47 -0.20 12.89
N GLY A 606 -22.88 0.47 11.89
CA GLY A 606 -23.40 1.70 11.30
C GLY A 606 -22.95 3.00 11.98
N ASP A 607 -21.98 2.94 12.87
CA ASP A 607 -21.38 4.11 13.52
C ASP A 607 -20.41 4.82 12.54
N LEU A 608 -20.94 5.60 11.59
CA LEU A 608 -20.10 6.37 10.65
C LEU A 608 -19.27 7.43 11.38
N PRO A 609 -18.00 7.67 10.97
CA PRO A 609 -17.16 8.72 11.56
C PRO A 609 -17.83 10.09 11.49
N GLN A 610 -17.82 10.85 12.60
CA GLN A 610 -18.57 12.11 12.75
C GLN A 610 -18.06 13.30 11.93
N ASN A 611 -17.13 13.15 10.98
CA ASN A 611 -16.52 14.26 10.23
C ASN A 611 -16.56 14.06 8.70
N THR A 612 -17.75 14.18 8.11
CA THR A 612 -17.87 14.42 6.66
C THR A 612 -18.47 15.81 6.45
N GLN A 613 -17.65 16.84 6.22
CA GLN A 613 -18.12 18.15 5.79
C GLN A 613 -18.75 18.03 4.40
N ARG A 614 -20.05 18.26 4.31
CA ARG A 614 -20.85 18.26 3.07
C ARG A 614 -20.44 19.43 2.18
N THR A 615 -19.92 19.15 0.99
CA THR A 615 -19.74 20.14 -0.10
C THR A 615 -20.27 19.54 -1.41
N GLN A 616 -20.91 20.35 -2.25
CA GLN A 616 -21.60 19.90 -3.48
C GLN A 616 -20.66 19.26 -4.52
N VAL A 617 -21.09 18.17 -5.11
CA VAL A 617 -20.43 17.45 -6.22
C VAL A 617 -20.73 18.19 -7.54
N LYS A 618 -19.69 18.50 -8.35
CA LYS A 618 -19.87 19.03 -9.70
C LYS A 618 -20.14 17.89 -10.68
N THR A 619 -21.27 17.93 -11.34
CA THR A 619 -21.59 17.04 -12.45
C THR A 619 -21.04 17.63 -13.74
N VAL A 620 -20.19 16.88 -14.45
CA VAL A 620 -19.78 17.22 -15.81
C VAL A 620 -20.82 16.57 -16.75
N GLN A 621 -21.72 17.36 -17.27
CA GLN A 621 -22.65 16.88 -18.28
C GLN A 621 -21.92 16.75 -19.62
N SER A 622 -22.14 15.62 -20.29
CA SER A 622 -21.75 15.48 -21.70
C SER A 622 -22.54 16.49 -22.53
N ALA A 623 -21.86 17.37 -23.23
CA ALA A 623 -22.49 18.15 -24.29
C ALA A 623 -23.02 17.18 -25.38
N PRO A 624 -24.16 17.50 -26.02
CA PRO A 624 -24.82 16.65 -27.01
C PRO A 624 -23.95 16.36 -28.23
#